data_9b311126a432057aba13e4dd62e84fe2
#
_entry.id   9b311126a432057aba13e4dd62e84fe2
#
_cell.length_a   1.000
_cell.length_b   1.000
_cell.length_c   1.000
_cell.angle_alpha   90.00
_cell.angle_beta   90.00
_cell.angle_gamma   90.00
#
_symmetry.space_group_name_H-M   'P 1'
#
loop_
_entity.id
_entity.type
_entity.pdbx_description
1 polymer ?
#
loop_
_entity_poly.entity_id
_entity_poly.type
_entity_poly.pdbx_seq_one_letter_code
_entity_poly.pdbx_strand_id
1 'polypeptide(L)'
;MKTVSVLLMLCALSFAPTQYAEAQTAGSTSLGVAVEELKVVAVGWSVKKQIIGKTVYNENNQKVGRIDDLIVAPDSAVSFAIIGAGGFVGLGRHDVAIPVQQIKLQDDKFILPGATKEAIKALPKFEYAKK
;
A
#
# COMPACT_ATOMS: atom_id res chain seq x y z
N MET A 1 -78.73 30.66 30.11
CA MET A 1 -78.41 29.83 31.11
C MET A 1 -78.20 28.36 30.78
N LYS A 2 -77.49 27.97 29.87
CA LYS A 2 -77.00 26.61 29.77
C LYS A 2 -75.70 26.70 29.00
N THR A 3 -74.64 26.61 29.72
CA THR A 3 -73.28 26.53 29.20
C THR A 3 -73.09 25.15 28.60
N VAL A 4 -73.03 25.09 27.28
CA VAL A 4 -72.61 23.88 26.59
C VAL A 4 -71.11 23.91 26.50
N SER A 5 -70.48 23.06 27.32
CA SER A 5 -69.06 22.85 27.28
C SER A 5 -68.73 21.90 26.13
N VAL A 6 -68.21 22.45 25.06
CA VAL A 6 -67.69 21.66 23.96
C VAL A 6 -66.27 21.26 24.31
N LEU A 7 -66.11 20.01 24.71
CA LEU A 7 -64.83 19.37 24.94
C LEU A 7 -64.20 19.06 23.59
N LEU A 8 -63.28 19.88 23.18
CA LEU A 8 -62.49 19.63 21.98
C LEU A 8 -61.38 18.63 22.36
N MET A 9 -61.60 17.38 21.99
CA MET A 9 -60.64 16.32 22.15
C MET A 9 -59.60 16.44 21.03
N LEU A 10 -58.44 17.07 21.34
CA LEU A 10 -57.31 17.13 20.43
C LEU A 10 -56.65 15.77 20.39
N CYS A 11 -56.92 14.98 19.35
CA CYS A 11 -56.11 13.79 19.04
C CYS A 11 -54.77 14.26 18.51
N ALA A 12 -53.77 14.30 19.39
CA ALA A 12 -52.39 14.42 18.99
C ALA A 12 -51.95 13.10 18.33
N LEU A 13 -51.99 13.06 16.98
CA LEU A 13 -51.32 12.03 16.26
C LEU A 13 -49.81 12.25 16.45
N SER A 14 -49.26 11.48 17.38
CA SER A 14 -47.82 11.34 17.48
C SER A 14 -47.29 10.58 16.25
N PHE A 15 -46.86 11.36 15.27
CA PHE A 15 -46.01 10.80 14.21
C PHE A 15 -44.65 10.49 14.86
N ALA A 16 -44.47 9.25 15.27
CA ALA A 16 -43.17 8.73 15.58
C ALA A 16 -42.40 8.60 14.26
N PRO A 17 -41.23 9.22 14.10
CA PRO A 17 -40.41 8.93 12.95
C PRO A 17 -39.95 7.49 13.07
N THR A 18 -40.45 6.67 12.18
CA THR A 18 -39.90 5.33 11.96
C THR A 18 -38.46 5.56 11.48
N GLN A 19 -37.53 5.49 12.39
CA GLN A 19 -36.14 5.34 12.02
C GLN A 19 -36.03 3.95 11.40
N TYR A 20 -35.90 3.96 10.09
CA TYR A 20 -35.42 2.79 9.39
C TYR A 20 -33.97 2.60 9.83
N ALA A 21 -33.74 1.77 10.82
CA ALA A 21 -32.43 1.25 11.07
C ALA A 21 -32.06 0.46 9.82
N GLU A 22 -31.20 1.04 8.98
CA GLU A 22 -30.53 0.27 7.97
C GLU A 22 -29.79 -0.83 8.72
N ALA A 23 -30.29 -2.04 8.60
CA ALA A 23 -29.61 -3.20 9.11
C ALA A 23 -28.30 -3.28 8.33
N GLN A 24 -27.23 -2.76 8.91
CA GLN A 24 -25.90 -3.11 8.47
C GLN A 24 -25.77 -4.61 8.68
N THR A 25 -25.83 -5.33 7.59
CA THR A 25 -25.55 -6.75 7.59
C THR A 25 -24.10 -6.90 8.04
N ALA A 26 -23.91 -7.19 9.33
CA ALA A 26 -22.61 -7.53 9.86
C ALA A 26 -22.11 -8.73 9.07
N GLY A 27 -21.07 -8.52 8.22
CA GLY A 27 -20.41 -9.59 7.49
C GLY A 27 -20.34 -9.47 5.97
N SER A 28 -20.98 -8.49 5.32
CA SER A 28 -20.69 -8.24 3.90
C SER A 28 -19.53 -7.26 3.77
N THR A 29 -18.33 -7.75 3.94
CA THR A 29 -17.18 -7.06 3.38
C THR A 29 -17.37 -7.09 1.88
N SER A 30 -17.65 -5.93 1.26
CA SER A 30 -17.71 -5.82 -0.19
C SER A 30 -16.31 -6.13 -0.73
N LEU A 31 -16.14 -7.35 -1.21
CA LEU A 31 -14.92 -7.73 -1.93
C LEU A 31 -15.06 -7.16 -3.35
N GLY A 32 -14.31 -6.14 -3.62
CA GLY A 32 -14.32 -5.53 -4.94
C GLY A 32 -13.62 -4.19 -4.95
N VAL A 33 -13.36 -3.75 -6.14
CA VAL A 33 -12.68 -2.48 -6.43
C VAL A 33 -13.59 -1.69 -7.36
N ALA A 34 -13.80 -0.41 -7.08
CA ALA A 34 -14.56 0.46 -7.98
C ALA A 34 -13.87 0.59 -9.34
N VAL A 35 -14.65 0.86 -10.39
CA VAL A 35 -14.11 0.98 -11.76
C VAL A 35 -13.01 2.05 -11.85
N GLU A 36 -13.16 3.15 -11.12
CA GLU A 36 -12.18 4.22 -11.03
C GLU A 36 -10.87 3.75 -10.40
N GLU A 37 -10.95 2.93 -9.35
CA GLU A 37 -9.79 2.32 -8.71
C GLU A 37 -9.10 1.32 -9.62
N LEU A 38 -9.85 0.55 -10.41
CA LEU A 38 -9.29 -0.35 -11.41
C LEU A 38 -8.49 0.39 -12.48
N LYS A 39 -8.91 1.59 -12.87
CA LYS A 39 -8.14 2.43 -13.79
C LYS A 39 -6.80 2.84 -13.21
N VAL A 40 -6.76 3.20 -11.92
CA VAL A 40 -5.51 3.52 -11.22
C VAL A 40 -4.61 2.29 -11.12
N VAL A 41 -5.17 1.14 -10.79
CA VAL A 41 -4.41 -0.12 -10.73
C VAL A 41 -3.87 -0.50 -12.11
N ALA A 42 -4.63 -0.27 -13.18
CA ALA A 42 -4.23 -0.62 -14.54
C ALA A 42 -3.01 0.15 -15.05
N VAL A 43 -2.79 1.36 -14.55
CA VAL A 43 -1.58 2.16 -14.87
C VAL A 43 -0.46 1.96 -13.86
N GLY A 44 -0.70 1.18 -12.81
CA GLY A 44 0.32 0.77 -11.84
C GLY A 44 1.32 -0.22 -12.45
N TRP A 45 2.38 -0.44 -11.74
CA TRP A 45 3.42 -1.36 -12.19
C TRP A 45 3.16 -2.78 -11.72
N SER A 46 3.26 -3.72 -12.65
CA SER A 46 3.26 -5.14 -12.31
C SER A 46 4.57 -5.51 -11.63
N VAL A 47 4.51 -5.85 -10.37
CA VAL A 47 5.69 -6.28 -9.60
C VAL A 47 6.41 -7.42 -10.30
N LYS A 48 5.67 -8.44 -10.68
CA LYS A 48 6.23 -9.63 -11.35
C LYS A 48 6.87 -9.33 -12.70
N LYS A 49 6.23 -8.47 -13.51
CA LYS A 49 6.66 -8.23 -14.90
C LYS A 49 7.66 -7.10 -15.05
N GLN A 50 7.56 -6.08 -14.19
CA GLN A 50 8.24 -4.81 -14.39
C GLN A 50 9.24 -4.45 -13.28
N ILE A 51 9.20 -5.12 -12.15
CA ILE A 51 10.05 -4.80 -10.99
C ILE A 51 11.00 -5.95 -10.67
N ILE A 52 10.47 -7.15 -10.42
CA ILE A 52 11.29 -8.30 -10.03
C ILE A 52 12.29 -8.65 -11.12
N GLY A 53 13.52 -8.89 -10.73
CA GLY A 53 14.62 -9.23 -11.62
C GLY A 53 15.27 -8.05 -12.32
N LYS A 54 14.77 -6.82 -12.11
CA LYS A 54 15.35 -5.61 -12.71
C LYS A 54 16.61 -5.18 -11.99
N THR A 55 17.54 -4.65 -12.76
CA THR A 55 18.80 -4.12 -12.23
C THR A 55 18.57 -2.75 -11.62
N VAL A 56 19.20 -2.52 -10.46
CA VAL A 56 19.25 -1.24 -9.77
C VAL A 56 20.64 -0.63 -9.94
N TYR A 57 20.65 0.65 -10.26
CA TYR A 57 21.87 1.45 -10.44
C TYR A 57 21.94 2.55 -9.37
N ASN A 58 23.11 3.07 -9.13
CA ASN A 58 23.25 4.32 -8.37
C ASN A 58 23.24 5.54 -9.31
N GLU A 59 23.35 6.73 -8.74
CA GLU A 59 23.39 8.00 -9.50
C GLU A 59 24.59 8.11 -10.45
N ASN A 60 25.64 7.35 -10.21
CA ASN A 60 26.82 7.28 -11.07
C ASN A 60 26.71 6.21 -12.17
N ASN A 61 25.49 5.68 -12.37
CA ASN A 61 25.20 4.61 -13.33
C ASN A 61 25.98 3.31 -13.07
N GLN A 62 26.42 3.11 -11.85
CA GLN A 62 27.05 1.86 -11.42
C GLN A 62 25.96 0.86 -11.00
N LYS A 63 26.12 -0.39 -11.41
CA LYS A 63 25.22 -1.47 -11.04
C LYS A 63 25.36 -1.79 -9.56
N VAL A 64 24.27 -1.61 -8.81
CA VAL A 64 24.19 -1.97 -7.38
C VAL A 64 23.85 -3.43 -7.23
N GLY A 65 22.82 -3.89 -7.90
CA GLY A 65 22.32 -5.24 -7.80
C GLY A 65 21.04 -5.45 -8.58
N ARG A 66 20.26 -6.43 -8.15
CA ARG A 66 19.00 -6.78 -8.79
C ARG A 66 17.89 -6.85 -7.73
N ILE A 67 16.70 -6.45 -8.09
CA ILE A 67 15.52 -6.62 -7.23
C ILE A 67 15.11 -8.09 -7.26
N ASP A 68 15.27 -8.77 -6.14
CA ASP A 68 14.95 -10.18 -6.00
C ASP A 68 13.53 -10.40 -5.47
N ASP A 69 13.02 -9.48 -4.62
CA ASP A 69 11.71 -9.60 -4.02
C ASP A 69 11.14 -8.23 -3.61
N LEU A 70 9.86 -8.21 -3.33
CA LEU A 70 9.15 -7.07 -2.76
C LEU A 70 8.39 -7.52 -1.52
N ILE A 71 8.74 -6.98 -0.38
CA ILE A 71 8.07 -7.27 0.89
C ILE A 71 7.03 -6.20 1.17
N VAL A 72 5.79 -6.61 1.29
CA VAL A 72 4.67 -5.76 1.71
C VAL A 72 4.41 -6.01 3.19
N ALA A 73 4.55 -4.97 4.00
CA ALA A 73 4.23 -5.05 5.42
C ALA A 73 2.70 -4.92 5.60
N PRO A 74 2.02 -5.92 6.19
CA PRO A 74 0.56 -5.89 6.33
C PRO A 74 0.04 -4.70 7.13
N ASP A 75 0.81 -4.26 8.12
CA ASP A 75 0.43 -3.22 9.07
C ASP A 75 1.03 -1.85 8.73
N SER A 76 1.64 -1.72 7.57
CA SER A 76 2.32 -0.49 7.15
C SER A 76 2.09 -0.21 5.67
N ALA A 77 1.94 1.07 5.33
CA ALA A 77 1.92 1.51 3.94
C ALA A 77 3.29 1.41 3.25
N VAL A 78 4.34 1.04 3.97
CA VAL A 78 5.70 0.96 3.46
C VAL A 78 5.99 -0.44 2.95
N SER A 79 6.42 -0.52 1.70
CA SER A 79 6.94 -1.75 1.09
C SER A 79 8.45 -1.65 0.92
N PHE A 80 9.13 -2.80 1.01
CA PHE A 80 10.57 -2.89 0.88
C PHE A 80 10.93 -3.73 -0.34
N ALA A 81 11.87 -3.25 -1.13
CA ALA A 81 12.51 -4.04 -2.17
C ALA A 81 13.74 -4.74 -1.58
N ILE A 82 13.85 -6.04 -1.82
CA ILE A 82 15.05 -6.81 -1.49
C ILE A 82 15.97 -6.78 -2.69
N ILE A 83 17.12 -6.17 -2.50
CA ILE A 83 18.13 -6.02 -3.56
C ILE A 83 19.29 -6.96 -3.24
N GLY A 84 19.54 -7.88 -4.15
CA GLY A 84 20.73 -8.73 -4.13
C GLY A 84 21.91 -7.92 -4.63
N ALA A 85 22.64 -7.28 -3.72
CA ALA A 85 23.73 -6.37 -4.04
C ALA A 85 25.03 -7.15 -4.22
N GLY A 86 25.24 -7.73 -5.37
CA GLY A 86 26.49 -8.35 -5.80
C GLY A 86 27.15 -7.64 -6.97
N GLY A 87 26.71 -6.43 -7.30
CA GLY A 87 27.20 -5.67 -8.45
C GLY A 87 28.59 -5.06 -8.29
N PHE A 88 29.08 -4.92 -7.07
CA PHE A 88 30.38 -4.34 -6.77
C PHE A 88 31.47 -5.42 -6.66
N VAL A 89 32.59 -5.19 -7.28
CA VAL A 89 33.74 -6.10 -7.23
C VAL A 89 34.21 -6.27 -5.77
N GLY A 90 34.36 -7.53 -5.34
CA GLY A 90 34.86 -7.88 -4.00
C GLY A 90 33.84 -7.74 -2.86
N LEU A 91 32.57 -7.44 -3.17
CA LEU A 91 31.50 -7.38 -2.16
C LEU A 91 30.80 -8.71 -2.10
N GLY A 92 30.94 -9.76 -2.49
CA GLY A 92 30.06 -10.93 -2.38
C GLY A 92 28.56 -10.59 -2.34
N ARG A 93 27.70 -11.56 -2.39
CA ARG A 93 26.25 -11.31 -2.32
C ARG A 93 25.86 -10.76 -0.95
N HIS A 94 25.28 -9.57 -0.95
CA HIS A 94 24.78 -8.88 0.23
C HIS A 94 23.36 -8.39 -0.03
N ASP A 95 22.38 -9.14 0.45
CA ASP A 95 20.97 -8.78 0.28
C ASP A 95 20.61 -7.67 1.26
N VAL A 96 19.98 -6.62 0.76
CA VAL A 96 19.57 -5.47 1.55
C VAL A 96 18.08 -5.15 1.32
N ALA A 97 17.40 -4.72 2.37
CA ALA A 97 16.03 -4.25 2.29
C ALA A 97 16.00 -2.73 2.17
N ILE A 98 15.46 -2.23 1.09
CA ILE A 98 15.37 -0.79 0.80
C ILE A 98 13.90 -0.39 0.69
N PRO A 99 13.45 0.68 1.40
CA PRO A 99 12.11 1.22 1.20
C PRO A 99 11.89 1.58 -0.28
N VAL A 100 10.78 1.15 -0.83
CA VAL A 100 10.47 1.35 -2.26
C VAL A 100 10.50 2.82 -2.66
N GLN A 101 10.11 3.72 -1.74
CA GLN A 101 10.13 5.18 -1.98
C GLN A 101 11.53 5.76 -2.25
N GLN A 102 12.59 5.07 -1.85
CA GLN A 102 13.96 5.50 -2.11
C GLN A 102 14.44 5.14 -3.51
N ILE A 103 13.77 4.23 -4.17
CA ILE A 103 14.09 3.80 -5.52
C ILE A 103 13.35 4.69 -6.51
N LYS A 104 14.06 5.30 -7.44
CA LYS A 104 13.52 6.18 -8.48
C LYS A 104 13.57 5.49 -9.83
N LEU A 105 12.53 5.68 -10.64
CA LEU A 105 12.56 5.29 -12.05
C LEU A 105 12.98 6.49 -12.89
N GLN A 106 14.08 6.37 -13.59
CA GLN A 106 14.58 7.36 -14.54
C GLN A 106 15.07 6.65 -15.82
N ASP A 107 14.58 7.11 -16.95
CA ASP A 107 14.95 6.54 -18.28
C ASP A 107 14.86 5.00 -18.32
N ASP A 108 13.76 4.45 -17.81
CA ASP A 108 13.51 3.00 -17.67
C ASP A 108 14.52 2.24 -16.78
N LYS A 109 15.28 2.95 -15.98
CA LYS A 109 16.22 2.38 -15.00
C LYS A 109 15.77 2.65 -13.57
N PHE A 110 15.93 1.66 -12.73
CA PHE A 110 15.77 1.83 -11.29
C PHE A 110 17.04 2.39 -10.69
N ILE A 111 16.93 3.58 -10.10
CA ILE A 111 18.05 4.30 -9.50
C ILE A 111 17.86 4.37 -7.98
N LEU A 112 18.86 3.91 -7.25
CA LEU A 112 18.96 4.08 -5.80
C LEU A 112 20.07 5.09 -5.51
N PRO A 113 19.70 6.36 -5.27
CA PRO A 113 20.69 7.40 -4.99
C PRO A 113 21.48 7.09 -3.70
N GLY A 114 22.75 7.34 -3.71
CA GLY A 114 23.63 7.10 -2.57
C GLY A 114 24.07 5.65 -2.38
N ALA A 115 23.67 4.73 -3.24
CA ALA A 115 24.02 3.33 -3.16
C ALA A 115 25.46 3.07 -3.62
N THR A 116 26.42 3.56 -2.87
CA THR A 116 27.83 3.23 -3.04
C THR A 116 28.12 1.84 -2.44
N LYS A 117 29.25 1.27 -2.80
CA LYS A 117 29.72 0.01 -2.23
C LYS A 117 29.81 0.07 -0.68
N GLU A 118 30.33 1.17 -0.17
CA GLU A 118 30.49 1.42 1.26
C GLU A 118 29.12 1.56 1.95
N ALA A 119 28.20 2.30 1.34
CA ALA A 119 26.85 2.46 1.86
C ALA A 119 26.10 1.12 1.92
N ILE A 120 26.19 0.31 0.88
CA ILE A 120 25.56 -1.02 0.84
C ILE A 120 26.18 -1.96 1.89
N LYS A 121 27.50 -1.95 2.04
CA LYS A 121 28.20 -2.75 3.07
C LYS A 121 27.78 -2.37 4.49
N ALA A 122 27.49 -1.09 4.71
CA ALA A 122 27.07 -0.58 6.02
C ALA A 122 25.64 -0.96 6.39
N LEU A 123 24.81 -1.33 5.42
CA LEU A 123 23.45 -1.80 5.67
C LEU A 123 23.44 -3.19 6.26
N PRO A 124 22.52 -3.49 7.19
CA PRO A 124 22.35 -4.84 7.69
C PRO A 124 21.94 -5.77 6.56
N LYS A 125 22.52 -6.96 6.56
CA LYS A 125 22.13 -8.01 5.62
C LYS A 125 20.70 -8.45 5.91
N PHE A 126 19.87 -8.48 4.87
CA PHE A 126 18.51 -8.98 4.99
C PHE A 126 18.49 -10.51 4.98
N GLU A 127 17.72 -11.06 5.88
CA GLU A 127 17.41 -12.50 5.92
C GLU A 127 15.91 -12.68 6.21
N TYR A 128 15.28 -13.62 5.50
CA TYR A 128 13.89 -13.97 5.78
C TYR A 128 13.76 -14.61 7.16
N ALA A 129 12.66 -14.32 7.85
CA ALA A 129 12.35 -15.00 9.09
C ALA A 129 12.21 -16.52 8.84
N LYS A 130 12.83 -17.30 9.68
CA LYS A 130 12.62 -18.75 9.67
C LYS A 130 11.18 -19.03 10.13
N LYS A 131 10.43 -19.74 9.31
CA LYS A 131 9.11 -20.26 9.68
C LYS A 131 9.25 -21.55 10.49
#